data_9ef7cffa61850d49ab7e0ab49c5bfb5e
#
_entry.id   9ef7cffa61850d49ab7e0ab49c5bfb5e
#
_cell.length_a   1.000
_cell.length_b   1.000
_cell.length_c   1.000
_cell.angle_alpha   90.00
_cell.angle_beta   90.00
_cell.angle_gamma   90.00
#
_symmetry.space_group_name_H-M   'P 1'
#
loop_
_entity.id
_entity.type
_entity.pdbx_description
1 polymer ?
#
loop_
_entity_poly.entity_id
_entity_poly.type
_entity_poly.pdbx_seq_one_letter_code
_entity_poly.pdbx_strand_id
1 'polypeptide(L)'
;PILGSKLTIEAPEHPSQVRVTYSTSPDASGLQWLEPSMTEGKQLPFMFSQSQQIHARSWVPLQDTPSVRYTYSAHVSSRPDVMVLMSADNDPSAIRDGDYTFKMPQRIPSYLMAIAAGDLVFKRISDRSGVWSEPAMLDKAVKEFEDTERMIATAESLYGPYRWDRYDMLVLPPSFPYGGMENPRLTFLTPTVIVGDKT
;
A
#
# COMPACT_ATOMS: atom_id res chain seq x y z
N PRO A 1 5.19 -13.36 -21.39
CA PRO A 1 6.17 -14.15 -20.62
C PRO A 1 6.11 -13.76 -19.15
N ILE A 2 6.19 -14.74 -18.25
CA ILE A 2 6.11 -14.54 -16.77
C ILE A 2 7.18 -13.55 -16.29
N LEU A 3 8.34 -13.52 -16.93
CA LEU A 3 9.45 -12.64 -16.53
C LEU A 3 9.37 -11.22 -17.14
N GLY A 4 8.39 -10.94 -17.98
CA GLY A 4 8.30 -9.67 -18.70
C GLY A 4 9.34 -9.53 -19.80
N SER A 5 9.49 -8.32 -20.32
CA SER A 5 10.47 -7.98 -21.36
C SER A 5 11.54 -7.05 -20.80
N LYS A 6 12.79 -7.28 -21.19
CA LYS A 6 13.89 -6.41 -20.81
C LYS A 6 13.76 -5.05 -21.49
N LEU A 7 13.75 -3.98 -20.72
CA LEU A 7 13.94 -2.62 -21.21
C LEU A 7 15.44 -2.30 -21.21
N THR A 8 16.00 -2.00 -22.40
CA THR A 8 17.36 -1.51 -22.54
C THR A 8 17.34 -0.04 -22.92
N ILE A 9 18.03 0.79 -22.18
CA ILE A 9 18.12 2.24 -22.43
C ILE A 9 19.56 2.54 -22.80
N GLU A 10 19.77 2.99 -24.04
CA GLU A 10 21.04 3.53 -24.49
C GLU A 10 21.15 4.97 -24.02
N ALA A 11 22.17 5.29 -23.26
CA ALA A 11 22.37 6.59 -22.66
C ALA A 11 23.85 7.01 -22.77
N PRO A 12 24.16 8.31 -22.75
CA PRO A 12 25.53 8.80 -22.62
C PRO A 12 26.20 8.19 -21.38
N GLU A 13 27.53 8.19 -21.36
CA GLU A 13 28.28 7.69 -20.20
C GLU A 13 27.79 8.33 -18.89
N HIS A 14 27.51 7.49 -17.90
CA HIS A 14 27.08 7.86 -16.55
C HIS A 14 25.84 8.77 -16.45
N PRO A 15 24.67 8.38 -16.98
CA PRO A 15 23.46 9.16 -16.80
C PRO A 15 23.07 9.19 -15.32
N SER A 16 22.79 10.38 -14.80
CA SER A 16 22.35 10.56 -13.40
C SER A 16 20.85 10.36 -13.22
N GLN A 17 20.07 10.49 -14.30
CA GLN A 17 18.62 10.36 -14.30
C GLN A 17 18.12 9.77 -15.61
N VAL A 18 17.04 9.02 -15.51
CA VAL A 18 16.26 8.53 -16.64
C VAL A 18 14.80 8.87 -16.39
N ARG A 19 14.13 9.39 -17.42
CA ARG A 19 12.67 9.61 -17.40
C ARG A 19 12.02 8.62 -18.35
N VAL A 20 11.05 7.87 -17.85
CA VAL A 20 10.22 6.96 -18.64
C VAL A 20 8.78 7.43 -18.58
N THR A 21 8.18 7.68 -19.75
CA THR A 21 6.75 7.97 -19.86
C THR A 21 6.07 6.73 -20.42
N TYR A 22 5.05 6.23 -19.72
CA TYR A 22 4.40 4.97 -20.08
C TYR A 22 2.93 4.96 -19.64
N SER A 23 2.20 3.99 -20.15
CA SER A 23 0.87 3.61 -19.66
C SER A 23 0.90 2.18 -19.15
N THR A 24 0.29 1.93 -18.01
CA THR A 24 0.15 0.59 -17.45
C THR A 24 -1.01 -0.13 -18.13
N SER A 25 -0.82 -1.40 -18.49
CA SER A 25 -1.91 -2.23 -19.00
C SER A 25 -3.01 -2.42 -17.94
N PRO A 26 -4.29 -2.41 -18.32
CA PRO A 26 -5.37 -2.80 -17.43
C PRO A 26 -5.19 -4.20 -16.82
N ASP A 27 -4.51 -5.10 -17.54
CA ASP A 27 -4.21 -6.48 -17.13
C ASP A 27 -2.86 -6.60 -16.40
N ALA A 28 -2.31 -5.50 -15.89
CA ALA A 28 -1.06 -5.53 -15.12
C ALA A 28 -1.22 -6.44 -13.90
N SER A 29 -0.43 -7.51 -13.84
CA SER A 29 -0.59 -8.58 -12.83
C SER A 29 -0.34 -8.13 -11.38
N GLY A 30 0.33 -7.00 -11.19
CA GLY A 30 0.55 -6.39 -9.87
C GLY A 30 -0.55 -5.43 -9.42
N LEU A 31 -1.59 -5.19 -10.23
CA LEU A 31 -2.71 -4.32 -9.90
C LEU A 31 -4.03 -5.09 -9.99
N GLN A 32 -4.92 -4.83 -9.05
CA GLN A 32 -6.28 -5.35 -9.08
C GLN A 32 -7.28 -4.21 -9.00
N TRP A 33 -8.23 -4.23 -9.92
CA TRP A 33 -9.31 -3.26 -10.03
C TRP A 33 -10.63 -3.91 -9.68
N LEU A 34 -11.36 -3.31 -8.76
CA LEU A 34 -12.65 -3.79 -8.27
C LEU A 34 -13.75 -2.82 -8.66
N GLU A 35 -14.78 -3.35 -9.28
CA GLU A 35 -16.00 -2.62 -9.50
C GLU A 35 -16.70 -2.27 -8.18
N PRO A 36 -17.50 -1.20 -8.10
CA PRO A 36 -18.21 -0.83 -6.89
C PRO A 36 -18.98 -1.98 -6.25
N SER A 37 -19.58 -2.88 -7.05
CA SER A 37 -20.31 -4.05 -6.55
C SER A 37 -19.45 -5.03 -5.74
N MET A 38 -18.14 -4.98 -5.88
CA MET A 38 -17.16 -5.84 -5.19
C MET A 38 -16.60 -5.21 -3.92
N THR A 39 -16.95 -3.96 -3.63
CA THR A 39 -16.53 -3.23 -2.42
C THR A 39 -17.56 -3.33 -1.32
N GLU A 40 -17.22 -3.00 -0.08
CA GLU A 40 -18.16 -3.02 1.04
C GLU A 40 -19.25 -1.94 0.87
N GLY A 41 -18.83 -0.72 0.50
CA GLY A 41 -19.74 0.42 0.33
C GLY A 41 -20.61 0.38 -0.93
N LYS A 42 -20.28 -0.45 -1.93
CA LYS A 42 -21.01 -0.59 -3.22
C LYS A 42 -21.16 0.70 -4.02
N GLN A 43 -20.41 1.75 -3.70
CA GLN A 43 -20.56 3.08 -4.32
C GLN A 43 -19.36 3.46 -5.18
N LEU A 44 -18.17 3.24 -4.69
CA LEU A 44 -16.93 3.63 -5.37
C LEU A 44 -16.12 2.39 -5.77
N PRO A 45 -15.38 2.48 -6.89
CA PRO A 45 -14.44 1.43 -7.25
C PRO A 45 -13.28 1.38 -6.24
N PHE A 46 -12.57 0.25 -6.24
CA PHE A 46 -11.38 0.09 -5.43
C PHE A 46 -10.24 -0.44 -6.30
N MET A 47 -9.01 -0.02 -6.00
CA MET A 47 -7.82 -0.54 -6.63
C MET A 47 -6.78 -0.83 -5.54
N PHE A 48 -6.05 -1.92 -5.68
CA PHE A 48 -4.88 -2.20 -4.87
C PHE A 48 -3.78 -2.90 -5.67
N SER A 49 -2.55 -2.74 -5.21
CA SER A 49 -1.42 -3.48 -5.75
C SER A 49 -1.11 -4.72 -4.92
N GLN A 50 -0.62 -5.77 -5.58
CA GLN A 50 0.04 -6.91 -4.97
C GLN A 50 1.22 -7.31 -5.83
N SER A 51 2.43 -6.94 -5.39
CA SER A 51 3.63 -7.01 -6.23
C SER A 51 4.58 -8.16 -5.87
N GLN A 52 4.31 -8.92 -4.82
CA GLN A 52 5.11 -10.09 -4.46
C GLN A 52 4.85 -11.25 -5.46
N GLN A 53 5.87 -11.87 -5.98
CA GLN A 53 7.31 -11.70 -5.74
C GLN A 53 7.96 -10.73 -6.74
N ILE A 54 7.50 -10.68 -7.99
CA ILE A 54 8.12 -9.98 -9.12
C ILE A 54 7.07 -9.29 -10.01
N HIS A 55 5.96 -8.84 -9.44
CA HIS A 55 4.86 -8.20 -10.16
C HIS A 55 4.93 -6.67 -10.15
N ALA A 56 5.86 -6.05 -9.40
CA ALA A 56 6.05 -4.59 -9.44
C ALA A 56 6.40 -4.12 -10.85
N ARG A 57 7.15 -4.90 -11.61
CA ARG A 57 7.50 -4.64 -13.02
C ARG A 57 6.30 -4.55 -13.96
N SER A 58 5.14 -5.06 -13.57
CA SER A 58 3.95 -5.01 -14.41
C SER A 58 3.31 -3.60 -14.45
N TRP A 59 3.65 -2.74 -13.49
CA TRP A 59 3.09 -1.40 -13.39
C TRP A 59 4.12 -0.28 -13.16
N VAL A 60 5.38 -0.63 -12.82
CA VAL A 60 6.48 0.33 -12.70
C VAL A 60 7.71 -0.20 -13.43
N PRO A 61 8.34 0.58 -14.34
CA PRO A 61 9.59 0.20 -14.99
C PRO A 61 10.76 0.34 -14.01
N LEU A 62 11.17 -0.76 -13.39
CA LEU A 62 12.21 -0.80 -12.37
C LEU A 62 12.99 -2.11 -12.38
N GLN A 63 14.04 -2.20 -11.57
CA GLN A 63 14.77 -3.42 -11.30
C GLN A 63 14.02 -4.24 -10.23
N ASP A 64 13.14 -5.11 -10.69
CA ASP A 64 12.22 -5.88 -9.84
C ASP A 64 12.88 -7.15 -9.29
N THR A 65 13.69 -6.96 -8.27
CA THR A 65 14.36 -8.03 -7.51
C THR A 65 14.51 -7.62 -6.05
N PRO A 66 14.38 -8.54 -5.09
CA PRO A 66 14.49 -8.25 -3.66
C PRO A 66 15.84 -7.68 -3.23
N SER A 67 16.90 -7.94 -4.00
CA SER A 67 18.25 -7.44 -3.72
C SER A 67 18.43 -5.95 -4.03
N VAL A 68 17.59 -5.38 -4.89
CA VAL A 68 17.62 -3.95 -5.20
C VAL A 68 16.62 -3.21 -4.32
N ARG A 69 17.12 -2.26 -3.54
CA ARG A 69 16.32 -1.46 -2.63
C ARG A 69 16.46 0.02 -2.97
N TYR A 70 15.34 0.73 -2.95
CA TYR A 70 15.27 2.15 -3.29
C TYR A 70 14.32 2.91 -2.35
N THR A 71 14.52 4.20 -2.27
CA THR A 71 13.56 5.17 -1.74
C THR A 71 12.68 5.67 -2.86
N TYR A 72 11.50 6.19 -2.57
CA TYR A 72 10.70 6.82 -3.60
C TYR A 72 9.92 8.02 -3.07
N SER A 73 9.52 8.87 -4.01
CA SER A 73 8.46 9.86 -3.83
C SER A 73 7.48 9.67 -4.97
N ALA A 74 6.22 9.91 -4.69
CA ALA A 74 5.16 9.81 -5.68
C ALA A 74 4.23 11.01 -5.58
N HIS A 75 3.76 11.46 -6.73
CA HIS A 75 2.63 12.35 -6.85
C HIS A 75 1.56 11.60 -7.64
N VAL A 76 0.36 11.47 -7.07
CA VAL A 76 -0.72 10.66 -7.64
C VAL A 76 -1.95 11.51 -7.80
N SER A 77 -2.44 11.58 -9.03
CA SER A 77 -3.73 12.23 -9.34
C SER A 77 -4.80 11.17 -9.58
N SER A 78 -5.95 11.34 -8.97
CA SER A 78 -7.09 10.43 -9.08
C SER A 78 -8.42 11.19 -9.16
N ARG A 79 -9.52 10.49 -9.11
CA ARG A 79 -10.84 11.10 -8.92
C ARG A 79 -10.90 11.77 -7.55
N PRO A 80 -11.58 12.93 -7.41
CA PRO A 80 -11.63 13.67 -6.15
C PRO A 80 -12.45 12.97 -5.04
N ASP A 81 -13.25 11.95 -5.39
CA ASP A 81 -14.03 11.16 -4.44
C ASP A 81 -13.30 9.90 -3.92
N VAL A 82 -12.07 9.66 -4.39
CA VAL A 82 -11.27 8.48 -4.06
C VAL A 82 -10.05 8.88 -3.26
N MET A 83 -9.87 8.29 -2.07
CA MET A 83 -8.64 8.40 -1.28
C MET A 83 -7.58 7.46 -1.84
N VAL A 84 -6.35 7.96 -1.98
CA VAL A 84 -5.18 7.16 -2.37
C VAL A 84 -4.24 7.01 -1.19
N LEU A 85 -3.68 5.82 -1.03
CA LEU A 85 -2.67 5.48 -0.02
C LEU A 85 -1.50 4.75 -0.68
N MET A 86 -0.31 4.90 -0.11
CA MET A 86 0.88 4.14 -0.52
C MET A 86 1.63 3.59 0.70
N SER A 87 2.52 2.61 0.48
CA SER A 87 3.51 2.18 1.47
C SER A 87 4.56 3.27 1.70
N ALA A 88 4.14 4.39 2.28
CA ALA A 88 4.89 5.63 2.43
C ALA A 88 4.30 6.47 3.58
N ASP A 89 4.72 7.72 3.71
CA ASP A 89 4.01 8.69 4.54
C ASP A 89 2.62 8.93 3.94
N ASN A 90 1.58 8.60 4.70
CA ASN A 90 0.20 8.93 4.39
C ASN A 90 -0.26 10.00 5.38
N ASP A 91 -0.85 11.08 4.89
CA ASP A 91 -1.44 12.11 5.75
C ASP A 91 -2.88 11.72 6.14
N PRO A 92 -3.14 11.39 7.41
CA PRO A 92 -4.49 11.04 7.86
C PRO A 92 -5.49 12.19 7.77
N SER A 93 -5.01 13.42 7.61
CA SER A 93 -5.82 14.63 7.46
C SER A 93 -6.00 15.07 6.01
N ALA A 94 -5.42 14.32 5.05
CA ALA A 94 -5.52 14.65 3.64
C ALA A 94 -6.97 14.79 3.18
N ILE A 95 -7.24 15.86 2.46
CA ILE A 95 -8.53 16.09 1.84
C ILE A 95 -8.65 15.19 0.61
N ARG A 96 -9.83 14.64 0.38
CA ARG A 96 -10.12 13.93 -0.87
C ARG A 96 -10.38 14.93 -1.98
N ASP A 97 -9.32 15.41 -2.61
CA ASP A 97 -9.36 16.33 -3.75
C ASP A 97 -8.83 15.72 -5.04
N GLY A 98 -8.34 14.48 -4.93
CA GLY A 98 -7.76 13.73 -6.04
C GLY A 98 -6.28 14.02 -6.26
N ASP A 99 -5.61 14.73 -5.36
CA ASP A 99 -4.20 15.08 -5.47
C ASP A 99 -3.43 14.67 -4.22
N TYR A 100 -2.50 13.72 -4.35
CA TYR A 100 -1.80 13.11 -3.23
C TYR A 100 -0.30 13.06 -3.45
N THR A 101 0.47 13.36 -2.41
CA THR A 101 1.94 13.27 -2.44
C THR A 101 2.43 12.31 -1.35
N PHE A 102 3.36 11.44 -1.74
CA PHE A 102 3.91 10.41 -0.87
C PHE A 102 5.42 10.45 -0.85
N LYS A 103 6.00 10.06 0.29
CA LYS A 103 7.44 9.90 0.44
C LYS A 103 7.75 8.65 1.25
N MET A 104 8.62 7.80 0.71
CA MET A 104 9.19 6.64 1.39
C MET A 104 10.69 6.84 1.54
N PRO A 105 11.16 7.35 2.68
CA PRO A 105 12.57 7.69 2.89
C PRO A 105 13.44 6.47 3.19
N GLN A 106 12.84 5.38 3.69
CA GLN A 106 13.57 4.13 3.93
C GLN A 106 13.65 3.29 2.64
N ARG A 107 14.78 2.62 2.45
CA ARG A 107 15.00 1.78 1.26
C ARG A 107 14.24 0.47 1.38
N ILE A 108 13.34 0.22 0.45
CA ILE A 108 12.54 -1.01 0.37
C ILE A 108 12.78 -1.74 -0.95
N PRO A 109 12.60 -3.07 -1.00
CA PRO A 109 12.54 -3.80 -2.26
C PRO A 109 11.24 -3.48 -3.02
N SER A 110 11.23 -3.71 -4.32
CA SER A 110 10.14 -3.36 -5.22
C SER A 110 8.78 -3.98 -4.83
N TYR A 111 8.77 -5.20 -4.37
CA TYR A 111 7.53 -5.92 -4.03
C TYR A 111 6.81 -5.37 -2.81
N LEU A 112 7.47 -4.52 -2.00
CA LEU A 112 6.88 -3.81 -0.85
C LEU A 112 6.40 -2.39 -1.20
N MET A 113 6.60 -1.92 -2.43
CA MET A 113 5.97 -0.70 -2.89
C MET A 113 4.50 -1.00 -3.21
N ALA A 114 3.61 -0.44 -2.41
CA ALA A 114 2.18 -0.67 -2.51
C ALA A 114 1.41 0.62 -2.74
N ILE A 115 0.30 0.50 -3.45
CA ILE A 115 -0.69 1.55 -3.66
C ILE A 115 -2.09 0.97 -3.50
N ALA A 116 -2.97 1.73 -2.91
CA ALA A 116 -4.40 1.43 -2.86
C ALA A 116 -5.22 2.71 -3.06
N ALA A 117 -6.40 2.57 -3.67
CA ALA A 117 -7.30 3.68 -3.91
C ALA A 117 -8.75 3.23 -3.76
N GLY A 118 -9.57 3.98 -3.03
CA GLY A 118 -10.96 3.61 -2.78
C GLY A 118 -11.69 4.57 -1.84
N ASP A 119 -12.86 4.15 -1.37
CA ASP A 119 -13.59 4.88 -0.32
C ASP A 119 -12.98 4.58 1.04
N LEU A 120 -11.84 5.22 1.32
CA LEU A 120 -11.05 4.94 2.50
C LEU A 120 -11.15 6.07 3.52
N VAL A 121 -11.32 5.69 4.78
CA VAL A 121 -11.33 6.58 5.94
C VAL A 121 -10.34 6.09 6.98
N PHE A 122 -9.86 7.00 7.83
CA PHE A 122 -8.83 6.72 8.83
C PHE A 122 -9.35 6.85 10.25
N LYS A 123 -8.87 5.97 11.13
CA LYS A 123 -9.01 6.14 12.58
C LYS A 123 -7.72 5.78 13.29
N ARG A 124 -7.27 6.71 14.15
CA ARG A 124 -6.05 6.54 14.94
C ARG A 124 -6.23 5.50 16.04
N ILE A 125 -5.22 4.67 16.27
CA ILE A 125 -5.09 3.78 17.46
C ILE A 125 -4.09 4.39 18.43
N SER A 126 -2.90 4.76 17.96
CA SER A 126 -1.83 5.36 18.75
C SER A 126 -1.17 6.53 18.02
N ASP A 127 -0.10 7.08 18.58
CA ASP A 127 0.67 8.14 17.89
C ASP A 127 1.32 7.64 16.59
N ARG A 128 1.64 6.36 16.50
CA ARG A 128 2.32 5.77 15.35
C ARG A 128 1.54 4.65 14.65
N SER A 129 0.28 4.42 15.02
CA SER A 129 -0.56 3.42 14.35
C SER A 129 -1.98 3.88 14.16
N GLY A 130 -2.62 3.37 13.12
CA GLY A 130 -4.02 3.59 12.82
C GLY A 130 -4.54 2.60 11.78
N VAL A 131 -5.83 2.70 11.51
CA VAL A 131 -6.53 1.84 10.56
C VAL A 131 -7.13 2.67 9.45
N TRP A 132 -6.91 2.23 8.24
CA TRP A 132 -7.62 2.64 7.03
C TRP A 132 -8.57 1.53 6.61
N SER A 133 -9.77 1.86 6.25
CA SER A 133 -10.73 0.92 5.67
C SER A 133 -11.87 1.66 4.98
N GLU A 134 -12.75 0.94 4.30
CA GLU A 134 -14.05 1.47 3.91
C GLU A 134 -14.87 1.82 5.17
N PRO A 135 -15.76 2.86 5.13
CA PRO A 135 -16.44 3.38 6.31
C PRO A 135 -17.17 2.35 7.16
N ALA A 136 -17.86 1.40 6.52
CA ALA A 136 -18.65 0.38 7.22
C ALA A 136 -17.81 -0.62 8.04
N MET A 137 -16.53 -0.77 7.72
CA MET A 137 -15.60 -1.69 8.38
C MET A 137 -14.79 -1.01 9.50
N LEU A 138 -14.66 0.32 9.48
CA LEU A 138 -13.68 1.05 10.28
C LEU A 138 -13.75 0.76 11.78
N ASP A 139 -14.92 0.86 12.39
CA ASP A 139 -15.05 0.70 13.85
C ASP A 139 -14.75 -0.74 14.29
N LYS A 140 -15.12 -1.72 13.49
CA LYS A 140 -14.81 -3.14 13.75
C LYS A 140 -13.30 -3.38 13.66
N ALA A 141 -12.65 -2.85 12.64
CA ALA A 141 -11.23 -2.98 12.44
C ALA A 141 -10.42 -2.30 13.54
N VAL A 142 -10.82 -1.10 13.96
CA VAL A 142 -10.15 -0.39 15.06
C VAL A 142 -10.23 -1.18 16.36
N LYS A 143 -11.40 -1.79 16.66
CA LYS A 143 -11.57 -2.62 17.84
C LYS A 143 -10.70 -3.87 17.80
N GLU A 144 -10.63 -4.52 16.65
CA GLU A 144 -9.78 -5.70 16.44
C GLU A 144 -8.30 -5.40 16.69
N PHE A 145 -7.84 -4.24 16.23
CA PHE A 145 -6.42 -3.84 16.28
C PHE A 145 -6.07 -2.92 17.47
N GLU A 146 -6.94 -2.76 18.47
CA GLU A 146 -6.73 -1.85 19.60
C GLU A 146 -5.42 -2.10 20.38
N ASP A 147 -4.94 -3.35 20.40
CA ASP A 147 -3.71 -3.76 21.07
C ASP A 147 -2.42 -3.58 20.24
N THR A 148 -2.50 -3.05 19.04
CA THR A 148 -1.34 -2.94 18.10
C THR A 148 -0.15 -2.23 18.74
N GLU A 149 -0.35 -1.13 19.46
CA GLU A 149 0.75 -0.40 20.10
C GLU A 149 1.46 -1.24 21.17
N ARG A 150 0.71 -2.03 21.94
CA ARG A 150 1.27 -2.94 22.93
C ARG A 150 2.09 -4.05 22.27
N MET A 151 1.62 -4.55 21.13
CA MET A 151 2.35 -5.56 20.34
C MET A 151 3.65 -4.98 19.80
N ILE A 152 3.63 -3.75 19.24
CA ILE A 152 4.83 -3.08 18.77
C ILE A 152 5.83 -2.87 19.92
N ALA A 153 5.40 -2.35 21.06
CA ALA A 153 6.25 -2.14 22.23
C ALA A 153 6.88 -3.45 22.74
N THR A 154 6.11 -4.54 22.74
CA THR A 154 6.63 -5.87 23.08
C THR A 154 7.70 -6.33 22.07
N ALA A 155 7.45 -6.18 20.79
CA ALA A 155 8.42 -6.52 19.75
C ALA A 155 9.69 -5.66 19.88
N GLU A 156 9.57 -4.38 20.18
CA GLU A 156 10.71 -3.48 20.38
C GLU A 156 11.56 -3.91 21.58
N SER A 157 10.97 -4.41 22.64
CA SER A 157 11.72 -4.93 23.80
C SER A 157 12.57 -6.14 23.49
N LEU A 158 12.20 -6.93 22.46
CA LEU A 158 12.88 -8.15 22.03
C LEU A 158 13.88 -7.92 20.90
N TYR A 159 13.54 -7.04 19.95
CA TYR A 159 14.25 -6.91 18.67
C TYR A 159 14.82 -5.52 18.42
N GLY A 160 14.61 -4.56 19.33
CA GLY A 160 15.03 -3.16 19.20
C GLY A 160 13.98 -2.30 18.50
N PRO A 161 14.26 -0.98 18.37
CA PRO A 161 13.26 0.01 18.00
C PRO A 161 12.66 -0.24 16.60
N TYR A 162 11.37 -0.01 16.46
CA TYR A 162 10.65 -0.05 15.19
C TYR A 162 11.19 1.04 14.25
N ARG A 163 11.56 0.67 13.01
CA ARG A 163 12.36 1.51 12.12
C ARG A 163 11.56 2.22 11.02
N TRP A 164 10.24 2.02 10.98
CA TRP A 164 9.42 2.50 9.87
C TRP A 164 8.56 3.71 10.24
N ASP A 165 8.75 4.30 11.42
CA ASP A 165 8.04 5.43 12.03
C ASP A 165 6.56 5.12 12.32
N ARG A 166 5.77 4.78 11.30
CA ARG A 166 4.35 4.44 11.44
C ARG A 166 4.06 2.99 11.06
N TYR A 167 3.07 2.41 11.73
CA TYR A 167 2.49 1.11 11.42
C TYR A 167 0.99 1.30 11.21
N ASP A 168 0.59 1.72 10.02
CA ASP A 168 -0.81 1.79 9.65
C ASP A 168 -1.24 0.48 8.97
N MET A 169 -2.50 0.11 9.17
CA MET A 169 -3.12 -1.09 8.62
C MET A 169 -4.23 -0.68 7.67
N LEU A 170 -4.27 -1.30 6.50
CA LEU A 170 -5.35 -1.14 5.54
C LEU A 170 -6.14 -2.45 5.43
N VAL A 171 -7.39 -2.43 5.86
CA VAL A 171 -8.31 -3.55 5.62
C VAL A 171 -8.87 -3.43 4.22
N LEU A 172 -8.54 -4.41 3.38
CA LEU A 172 -8.91 -4.48 1.98
C LEU A 172 -10.29 -5.13 1.79
N PRO A 173 -10.93 -4.96 0.62
CA PRO A 173 -12.10 -5.74 0.26
C PRO A 173 -11.83 -7.25 0.24
N PRO A 174 -12.88 -8.10 0.35
CA PRO A 174 -12.74 -9.57 0.45
C PRO A 174 -12.02 -10.26 -0.72
N SER A 175 -11.85 -9.59 -1.84
CA SER A 175 -11.14 -10.11 -3.02
C SER A 175 -9.63 -10.17 -2.87
N PHE A 176 -9.05 -9.60 -1.79
CA PHE A 176 -7.62 -9.69 -1.54
C PHE A 176 -7.22 -11.15 -1.28
N PRO A 177 -6.27 -11.73 -2.07
CA PRO A 177 -6.07 -13.18 -2.12
C PRO A 177 -5.25 -13.75 -0.97
N TYR A 178 -4.67 -12.91 -0.12
CA TYR A 178 -3.78 -13.31 0.97
C TYR A 178 -4.34 -12.88 2.34
N GLY A 179 -3.81 -13.45 3.42
CA GLY A 179 -4.14 -13.02 4.79
C GLY A 179 -3.67 -11.60 5.09
N GLY A 180 -2.53 -11.23 4.53
CA GLY A 180 -1.94 -9.90 4.63
C GLY A 180 -0.75 -9.73 3.70
N MET A 181 -0.25 -8.50 3.63
CA MET A 181 0.98 -8.12 2.95
C MET A 181 1.70 -7.07 3.78
N GLU A 182 2.95 -7.35 4.11
CA GLU A 182 3.78 -6.61 5.06
C GLU A 182 4.42 -5.33 4.47
N ASN A 183 3.68 -4.56 3.69
CA ASN A 183 4.18 -3.30 3.15
C ASN A 183 4.55 -2.35 4.30
N PRO A 184 5.78 -1.82 4.35
CA PRO A 184 6.17 -0.87 5.39
C PRO A 184 5.26 0.36 5.40
N ARG A 185 4.90 0.83 6.60
CA ARG A 185 4.02 1.98 6.87
C ARG A 185 2.55 1.78 6.47
N LEU A 186 2.20 0.71 5.72
CA LEU A 186 0.83 0.41 5.31
C LEU A 186 0.66 -1.09 5.06
N THR A 187 0.51 -1.86 6.14
CA THR A 187 0.24 -3.30 6.05
C THR A 187 -1.15 -3.53 5.48
N PHE A 188 -1.23 -4.34 4.42
CA PHE A 188 -2.51 -4.78 3.85
C PHE A 188 -3.03 -6.00 4.60
N LEU A 189 -4.33 -6.01 4.90
CA LEU A 189 -4.98 -7.09 5.62
C LEU A 189 -6.30 -7.47 4.93
N THR A 190 -6.59 -8.77 4.90
CA THR A 190 -7.91 -9.26 4.49
C THR A 190 -8.94 -8.98 5.57
N PRO A 191 -10.22 -8.73 5.24
CA PRO A 191 -11.27 -8.53 6.25
C PRO A 191 -11.54 -9.79 7.10
N THR A 192 -11.06 -10.97 6.69
CA THR A 192 -11.21 -12.20 7.47
C THR A 192 -10.42 -12.22 8.78
N VAL A 193 -9.48 -11.25 8.97
CA VAL A 193 -8.79 -11.07 10.25
C VAL A 193 -9.63 -10.33 11.29
N ILE A 194 -10.77 -9.76 10.88
CA ILE A 194 -11.70 -9.06 11.77
C ILE A 194 -12.67 -10.10 12.32
N VAL A 195 -12.28 -10.74 13.41
CA VAL A 195 -13.04 -11.85 13.99
C VAL A 195 -14.12 -11.35 14.95
N GLY A 196 -13.85 -10.25 15.66
CA GLY A 196 -14.81 -9.59 16.54
C GLY A 196 -14.94 -10.22 17.92
N ASP A 197 -14.12 -11.17 18.27
CA ASP A 197 -14.00 -11.77 19.60
C ASP A 197 -12.54 -11.76 20.08
N LYS A 198 -12.35 -12.09 21.37
CA LYS A 198 -11.01 -12.11 22.00
C LYS A 198 -10.47 -13.53 22.20
N THR A 199 -10.83 -14.46 21.33
CA THR A 199 -10.33 -15.83 21.39
C THR A 199 -8.93 -15.97 20.83
#